data_5af9c2afc8f631e01c78fbfb3390f14c
#
_entry.id   5af9c2afc8f631e01c78fbfb3390f14c
#
_cell.length_a   1.000
_cell.length_b   1.000
_cell.length_c   1.000
_cell.angle_alpha   90.00
_cell.angle_beta   90.00
_cell.angle_gamma   90.00
#
_symmetry.space_group_name_H-M   'P 1'
#
loop_
_entity.id
_entity.type
_entity.pdbx_description
1 polymer ?
#
loop_
_entity_poly.entity_id
_entity_poly.type
_entity_poly.pdbx_seq_one_letter_code
_entity_poly.pdbx_strand_id
1 'polypeptide(L)' 'EDLKTLEIVVDLKKMRMPLKDIKNYCQLTRSGNDTLEKRNELFNKQHELLINEIKDLHQALQFMEETVPSFINDSK' A
#
# COMPACT_ATOMS: atom_id res chain seq x y z
N GLU A 1 -14.90 13.20 15.37
CA GLU A 1 -13.85 13.14 14.35
C GLU A 1 -14.11 14.13 13.26
N ASP A 2 -13.08 14.79 12.83
CA ASP A 2 -13.26 15.78 11.80
C ASP A 2 -13.04 15.19 10.41
N LEU A 3 -13.34 16.01 9.39
CA LEU A 3 -13.23 15.56 8.02
C LEU A 3 -11.80 15.21 7.63
N LYS A 4 -10.83 15.87 8.23
CA LYS A 4 -9.44 15.61 7.91
C LYS A 4 -9.03 14.19 8.29
N THR A 5 -9.50 13.72 9.44
CA THR A 5 -9.21 12.37 9.88
C THR A 5 -9.79 11.35 8.90
N LEU A 6 -11.02 11.59 8.43
CA LEU A 6 -11.64 10.69 7.47
C LEU A 6 -10.87 10.67 6.15
N GLU A 7 -10.43 11.84 5.68
CA GLU A 7 -9.67 11.91 4.45
C GLU A 7 -8.36 11.15 4.57
N ILE A 8 -7.69 11.28 5.70
CA ILE A 8 -6.44 10.56 5.93
C ILE A 8 -6.68 9.06 5.90
N VAL A 9 -7.73 8.59 6.55
CA VAL A 9 -8.04 7.16 6.59
C VAL A 9 -8.29 6.63 5.19
N VAL A 10 -9.03 7.37 4.37
CA VAL A 10 -9.31 6.97 3.00
C VAL A 10 -8.01 6.86 2.20
N ASP A 11 -7.13 7.85 2.36
CA ASP A 11 -5.86 7.83 1.64
C ASP A 11 -4.99 6.66 2.05
N LEU A 12 -4.94 6.36 3.35
CA LEU A 12 -4.15 5.25 3.84
C LEU A 12 -4.69 3.91 3.33
N LYS A 13 -6.01 3.81 3.18
CA LYS A 13 -6.60 2.61 2.60
C LYS A 13 -6.22 2.44 1.15
N LYS A 14 -6.14 3.54 0.41
CA LYS A 14 -5.69 3.48 -0.98
C LYS A 14 -4.26 2.98 -1.09
N MET A 15 -3.46 3.24 -0.08
CA MET A 15 -2.09 2.73 -0.01
C MET A 15 -2.05 1.27 0.41
N ARG A 16 -3.21 0.66 0.65
CA ARG A 16 -3.34 -0.74 1.06
C ARG A 16 -2.70 -0.98 2.43
N MET A 17 -2.71 0.05 3.26
CA MET A 17 -2.16 -0.06 4.60
C MET A 17 -3.07 -0.90 5.48
N PRO A 18 -2.53 -1.84 6.26
CA PRO A 18 -3.36 -2.64 7.17
C PRO A 18 -4.05 -1.78 8.21
N LEU A 19 -5.21 -2.22 8.67
CA LEU A 19 -5.99 -1.46 9.63
C LEU A 19 -5.19 -1.14 10.89
N LYS A 20 -4.37 -2.08 11.32
CA LYS A 20 -3.51 -1.89 12.49
C LYS A 20 -2.60 -0.68 12.31
N ASP A 21 -2.00 -0.58 11.13
CA ASP A 21 -1.08 0.53 10.84
C ASP A 21 -1.83 1.84 10.65
N ILE A 22 -3.05 1.78 10.09
CA ILE A 22 -3.87 2.98 9.96
C ILE A 22 -4.20 3.55 11.34
N LYS A 23 -4.59 2.68 12.27
CA LYS A 23 -4.87 3.13 13.63
C LYS A 23 -3.64 3.73 14.29
N ASN A 24 -2.50 3.09 14.09
CA ASN A 24 -1.25 3.57 14.63
C ASN A 24 -0.91 4.96 14.09
N TYR A 25 -1.05 5.13 12.78
CA TYR A 25 -0.78 6.42 12.16
C TYR A 25 -1.69 7.51 12.71
N CYS A 26 -2.98 7.22 12.81
CA CYS A 26 -3.93 8.19 13.34
C CYS A 26 -3.59 8.58 14.78
N GLN A 27 -3.18 7.61 15.57
CA GLN A 27 -2.79 7.88 16.95
C GLN A 27 -1.53 8.75 17.00
N LEU A 28 -0.59 8.48 16.12
CA LEU A 28 0.63 9.29 16.06
C LEU A 28 0.35 10.74 15.66
N THR A 29 -0.58 10.94 14.73
CA THR A 29 -0.91 12.31 14.34
C THR A 29 -1.52 13.09 15.49
N ARG A 30 -2.25 12.43 16.36
CA ARG A 30 -2.84 13.08 17.54
C ARG A 30 -1.77 13.46 18.55
N SER A 31 -0.68 12.74 18.58
CA SER A 31 0.40 13.01 19.52
C SER A 31 1.27 14.19 19.12
N GLY A 32 1.12 14.68 17.89
CA GLY A 32 1.76 15.91 17.49
C GLY A 32 3.03 15.74 16.66
N ASN A 33 3.79 16.81 16.57
CA ASN A 33 4.95 16.88 15.67
C ASN A 33 6.08 15.93 16.05
N ASP A 34 6.13 15.53 17.31
CA ASP A 34 7.20 14.64 17.75
C ASP A 34 7.15 13.28 17.09
N THR A 35 6.03 12.96 16.44
CA THR A 35 5.85 11.65 15.84
C THR A 35 6.10 11.65 14.34
N LEU A 36 6.59 12.75 13.79
CA LEU A 36 6.80 12.85 12.34
C LEU A 36 7.73 11.75 11.82
N GLU A 37 8.79 11.48 12.54
CA GLU A 37 9.75 10.45 12.14
C GLU A 37 9.09 9.07 12.12
N LYS A 38 8.29 8.78 13.14
CA LYS A 38 7.61 7.49 13.19
C LYS A 38 6.57 7.35 12.10
N ARG A 39 5.86 8.45 11.76
CA ARG A 39 4.90 8.43 10.68
C ARG A 39 5.58 8.20 9.34
N ASN A 40 6.75 8.80 9.16
CA ASN A 40 7.52 8.57 7.94
C ASN A 40 7.98 7.13 7.83
N GLU A 41 8.33 6.51 8.95
CA GLU A 41 8.70 5.10 8.94
C GLU A 41 7.56 4.22 8.48
N LEU A 42 6.33 4.52 8.90
CA LEU A 42 5.17 3.78 8.45
C LEU A 42 4.97 3.91 6.94
N PHE A 43 5.12 5.12 6.42
CA PHE A 43 5.00 5.34 4.99
C PHE A 43 6.08 4.61 4.21
N ASN A 44 7.32 4.67 4.68
CA ASN A 44 8.42 4.01 4.01
C ASN A 44 8.22 2.50 3.98
N LYS A 45 7.76 1.95 5.09
CA LYS A 45 7.48 0.52 5.17
C LYS A 45 6.40 0.12 4.17
N GLN A 46 5.33 0.91 4.10
CA GLN A 46 4.24 0.61 3.18
C GLN A 46 4.68 0.76 1.73
N HIS A 47 5.52 1.75 1.47
CA HIS A 47 6.05 1.96 0.14
C HIS A 47 6.84 0.73 -0.35
N GLU A 48 7.69 0.18 0.52
CA GLU A 48 8.46 -1.00 0.16
C GLU A 48 7.57 -2.22 -0.06
N LEU A 49 6.54 -2.36 0.78
CA LEU A 49 5.61 -3.47 0.61
C LEU A 49 4.90 -3.40 -0.74
N LEU A 50 4.48 -2.20 -1.14
CA LEU A 50 3.80 -2.04 -2.42
C LEU A 50 4.74 -2.32 -3.58
N ILE A 51 5.98 -1.87 -3.50
CA ILE A 51 6.94 -2.14 -4.56
C ILE A 51 7.17 -3.64 -4.69
N ASN A 52 7.28 -4.34 -3.58
CA ASN A 52 7.46 -5.79 -3.62
C ASN A 52 6.24 -6.48 -4.20
N GLU A 53 5.04 -6.01 -3.88
CA GLU A 53 3.82 -6.56 -4.46
C GLU A 53 3.79 -6.36 -5.97
N ILE A 54 4.19 -5.19 -6.43
CA ILE A 54 4.24 -4.92 -7.87
C ILE A 54 5.21 -5.87 -8.55
N LYS A 55 6.37 -6.09 -7.96
CA LYS A 55 7.35 -7.03 -8.52
C LYS A 55 6.79 -8.44 -8.58
N ASP A 56 6.13 -8.87 -7.52
CA ASP A 56 5.56 -10.21 -7.48
C ASP A 56 4.49 -10.39 -8.56
N LEU A 57 3.64 -9.37 -8.73
CA LEU A 57 2.60 -9.41 -9.73
C LEU A 57 3.20 -9.41 -11.14
N HIS A 58 4.24 -8.63 -11.35
CA HIS A 58 4.95 -8.62 -12.63
C HIS A 58 5.49 -9.99 -12.96
N GLN A 59 6.11 -10.64 -11.98
CA GLN A 59 6.68 -11.96 -12.19
C GLN A 59 5.57 -12.99 -12.49
N ALA A 60 4.46 -12.86 -11.81
CA ALA A 60 3.34 -13.77 -12.06
C ALA A 60 2.81 -13.60 -13.49
N LEU A 61 2.67 -12.35 -13.94
CA LEU A 61 2.22 -12.09 -15.29
C LEU A 61 3.21 -12.64 -16.31
N GLN A 62 4.48 -12.42 -16.07
CA GLN A 62 5.52 -12.89 -16.97
C GLN A 62 5.50 -14.42 -17.06
N PHE A 63 5.36 -15.06 -15.92
CA PHE A 63 5.28 -16.51 -15.88
C PHE A 63 4.09 -17.03 -16.71
N MET A 64 2.94 -16.39 -16.57
CA MET A 64 1.76 -16.78 -17.33
C MET A 64 1.99 -16.60 -18.82
N GLU A 65 2.59 -15.49 -19.22
CA GLU A 65 2.82 -15.21 -20.62
C GLU A 65 3.81 -16.19 -21.25
N GLU A 66 4.80 -16.60 -20.48
CA GLU A 66 5.81 -17.54 -20.99
C GLU A 66 5.31 -18.99 -20.96
N THR A 67 4.48 -19.32 -19.99
CA THR A 67 4.01 -20.70 -19.81
C THR A 67 2.79 -20.99 -20.65
N VAL A 68 1.88 -20.02 -20.78
CA VAL A 68 0.62 -20.22 -21.51
C VAL A 68 0.40 -19.08 -22.52
N PRO A 69 1.32 -18.89 -23.44
CA PRO A 69 1.23 -17.76 -24.37
C PRO A 69 0.00 -17.82 -25.27
N SER A 70 -0.43 -19.01 -25.68
CA SER A 70 -1.61 -19.12 -26.54
C SER A 70 -2.87 -18.71 -25.80
N PHE A 71 -2.91 -18.93 -24.49
CA PHE A 71 -4.04 -18.47 -23.68
C PHE A 71 -4.13 -16.95 -23.68
N ILE A 72 -2.99 -16.29 -23.51
CA ILE A 72 -2.93 -14.84 -23.49
C ILE A 72 -3.29 -14.27 -24.86
N ASN A 73 -2.79 -14.87 -25.91
CA ASN A 73 -3.06 -14.42 -27.28
C ASN A 73 -4.52 -14.59 -27.64
N ASP A 74 -5.12 -15.67 -27.20
CA ASP A 74 -6.52 -15.96 -27.52
C ASP A 74 -7.48 -15.01 -26.82
N SER A 75 -7.05 -14.40 -25.72
CA SER A 75 -7.93 -13.50 -24.99
C SER A 75 -7.98 -12.09 -25.58
N LYS A 76 -7.25 -11.82 -26.64
CA LYS A 76 -7.28 -10.52 -27.30
C LYS A 76 -8.44 -10.38 -28.29
#